data_5da639d448e101ea521f929f2fcbdad1
#
_entry.id   5da639d448e101ea521f929f2fcbdad1
#
_cell.length_a   1.000
_cell.length_b   1.000
_cell.length_c   1.000
_cell.angle_alpha   90.00
_cell.angle_beta   90.00
_cell.angle_gamma   90.00
#
_symmetry.space_group_name_H-M   'P 1'
#
loop_
_entity.id
_entity.type
_entity.pdbx_description
1 polymer ?
#
loop_
_entity_poly.entity_id
_entity_poly.type
_entity_poly.pdbx_seq_one_letter_code
_entity_poly.pdbx_strand_id
1 'polypeptide(L)'
;AYETGCKGITVYRDGSKSGQTLNTGGSLTETDVASSERTAAERPRVLNGTTHLVRTGHGNMYVTINCDQDGNPFEVFGALGKAGGSDSAQLEAISRLVSLALRSGIGADEIVEQLKGISDDSPAWDEGELVKSTPDAVAIALRNYVDGAREEENESWSLANIIGLGGKPCPECDDRLIMEEGCDKCMSCGYSKC
;
A
#
# COMPACT_ATOMS: atom_id res chain seq x y z
N ALA A 1 47.01 -21.78 1.07
CA ALA A 1 46.57 -21.84 2.47
C ALA A 1 47.63 -22.36 3.41
N TYR A 2 48.32 -23.46 3.08
CA TYR A 2 49.34 -24.02 3.96
C TYR A 2 50.57 -23.12 4.10
N GLU A 3 51.07 -22.56 2.99
CA GLU A 3 52.20 -21.63 2.98
C GLU A 3 51.92 -20.27 3.63
N THR A 4 50.63 -19.89 3.71
CA THR A 4 50.17 -18.62 4.34
C THR A 4 49.70 -18.81 5.77
N GLY A 5 49.82 -20.02 6.36
CA GLY A 5 49.49 -20.31 7.74
C GLY A 5 47.97 -20.28 8.05
N CYS A 6 47.11 -20.38 7.04
CA CYS A 6 45.66 -20.38 7.24
C CYS A 6 45.21 -21.70 7.90
N LYS A 7 44.41 -21.58 8.98
CA LYS A 7 43.87 -22.75 9.72
C LYS A 7 42.74 -23.47 8.99
N GLY A 8 42.20 -22.91 7.97
CA GLY A 8 41.14 -23.49 7.14
C GLY A 8 40.91 -22.66 5.87
N ILE A 9 40.39 -23.30 4.84
CA ILE A 9 39.98 -22.65 3.58
C ILE A 9 38.59 -23.11 3.21
N THR A 10 37.75 -22.18 2.82
CA THR A 10 36.42 -22.46 2.28
C THR A 10 36.41 -22.06 0.81
N VAL A 11 36.10 -23.02 -0.05
CA VAL A 11 36.01 -22.79 -1.50
C VAL A 11 34.53 -22.64 -1.86
N TYR A 12 34.20 -21.54 -2.52
CA TYR A 12 32.86 -21.28 -3.04
C TYR A 12 32.86 -21.49 -4.56
N ARG A 13 31.92 -22.31 -5.05
CA ARG A 13 31.74 -22.52 -6.48
C ARG A 13 30.76 -21.48 -7.03
N ASP A 14 31.19 -20.73 -8.01
CA ASP A 14 30.38 -19.74 -8.72
C ASP A 14 29.17 -20.42 -9.39
N GLY A 15 27.95 -19.80 -9.26
CA GLY A 15 26.73 -20.31 -9.85
C GLY A 15 26.07 -21.50 -9.12
N SER A 16 26.49 -21.87 -7.90
CA SER A 16 25.90 -23.02 -7.18
C SER A 16 24.55 -22.75 -6.51
N LYS A 17 24.14 -21.49 -6.38
CA LYS A 17 22.83 -21.06 -5.83
C LYS A 17 22.27 -19.90 -6.63
N SER A 18 20.94 -19.80 -6.72
CA SER A 18 20.21 -18.74 -7.43
C SER A 18 20.30 -17.35 -6.79
N GLY A 19 20.92 -17.21 -5.61
CA GLY A 19 21.23 -15.96 -4.95
C GLY A 19 22.67 -15.96 -4.50
N GLN A 20 23.56 -15.33 -5.27
CA GLN A 20 25.00 -15.30 -5.01
C GLN A 20 25.35 -14.03 -4.24
N THR A 21 25.88 -14.19 -3.03
CA THR A 21 26.27 -13.07 -2.14
C THR A 21 27.71 -12.58 -2.36
N LEU A 22 28.55 -13.31 -3.13
CA LEU A 22 29.94 -12.98 -3.41
C LEU A 22 30.22 -13.20 -4.90
N ASN A 23 30.54 -12.14 -5.63
CA ASN A 23 31.05 -12.18 -7.00
C ASN A 23 32.56 -11.92 -7.01
N THR A 24 33.35 -12.81 -7.57
CA THR A 24 34.75 -12.61 -7.82
C THR A 24 34.94 -12.12 -9.26
N GLY A 25 35.22 -10.82 -9.42
CA GLY A 25 35.84 -10.29 -10.63
C GLY A 25 34.94 -9.88 -11.80
N GLY A 26 33.72 -9.43 -11.54
CA GLY A 26 32.98 -8.56 -12.47
C GLY A 26 33.23 -7.12 -12.07
N SER A 27 33.76 -6.29 -12.97
CA SER A 27 33.68 -4.82 -12.85
C SER A 27 32.21 -4.47 -12.66
N LEU A 28 31.83 -4.09 -11.43
CA LEU A 28 30.57 -3.42 -11.20
C LEU A 28 30.65 -2.13 -12.02
N THR A 29 30.01 -2.09 -13.17
CA THR A 29 29.72 -0.83 -13.82
C THR A 29 28.84 -0.06 -12.83
N GLU A 30 29.21 1.18 -12.56
CA GLU A 30 28.50 2.11 -11.64
C GLU A 30 27.00 2.31 -11.96
N THR A 31 26.49 1.60 -12.95
CA THR A 31 25.10 1.64 -13.40
C THR A 31 24.18 0.63 -12.69
N ASP A 32 24.70 -0.36 -11.95
CA ASP A 32 23.85 -1.39 -11.29
C ASP A 32 23.68 -1.17 -9.77
N VAL A 33 24.34 -0.16 -9.21
CA VAL A 33 24.09 0.33 -7.86
C VAL A 33 23.47 1.72 -7.98
N ALA A 34 22.40 1.86 -8.75
CA ALA A 34 21.42 2.86 -8.43
C ALA A 34 20.78 2.39 -7.10
N SER A 35 21.45 2.67 -5.98
CA SER A 35 20.75 2.89 -4.74
C SER A 35 19.72 3.97 -5.08
N SER A 36 18.47 3.58 -5.37
CA SER A 36 17.40 4.52 -5.35
C SER A 36 17.39 5.04 -3.90
N GLU A 37 18.06 6.17 -3.68
CA GLU A 37 17.89 6.91 -2.44
C GLU A 37 16.39 7.11 -2.34
N ARG A 38 15.75 6.36 -1.46
CA ARG A 38 14.32 6.50 -1.18
C ARG A 38 14.14 7.83 -0.48
N THR A 39 14.02 8.88 -1.27
CA THR A 39 13.74 10.22 -0.80
C THR A 39 12.24 10.34 -0.67
N ALA A 40 11.76 10.76 0.50
CA ALA A 40 10.33 10.98 0.69
C ALA A 40 9.83 12.04 -0.29
N ALA A 41 8.72 11.77 -0.96
CA ALA A 41 8.09 12.70 -1.89
C ALA A 41 7.79 14.04 -1.20
N GLU A 42 7.96 15.15 -1.93
CA GLU A 42 7.65 16.47 -1.42
C GLU A 42 6.14 16.61 -1.21
N ARG A 43 5.75 17.21 -0.08
CA ARG A 43 4.36 17.38 0.27
C ARG A 43 3.70 18.49 -0.56
N PRO A 44 2.63 18.23 -1.32
CA PRO A 44 1.82 19.26 -1.97
C PRO A 44 1.19 20.23 -0.95
N ARG A 45 0.88 21.44 -1.40
CA ARG A 45 0.24 22.45 -0.52
C ARG A 45 -1.17 22.05 -0.10
N VAL A 46 -1.88 21.34 -0.95
CA VAL A 46 -3.26 20.87 -0.72
C VAL A 46 -3.34 19.40 -1.03
N LEU A 47 -3.93 18.63 -0.13
CA LEU A 47 -4.25 17.22 -0.29
C LEU A 47 -5.71 17.01 0.10
N ASN A 48 -6.37 16.08 -0.55
CA ASN A 48 -7.67 15.58 -0.14
C ASN A 48 -7.50 14.44 0.86
N GLY A 49 -8.48 14.25 1.73
CA GLY A 49 -8.42 13.15 2.69
C GLY A 49 -9.71 12.94 3.43
N THR A 50 -9.78 11.83 4.16
CA THR A 50 -10.89 11.43 4.99
C THR A 50 -10.45 11.30 6.44
N THR A 51 -11.38 11.52 7.37
CA THR A 51 -11.13 11.33 8.80
C THR A 51 -11.98 10.18 9.31
N HIS A 52 -11.31 9.18 9.85
CA HIS A 52 -11.91 7.99 10.46
C HIS A 52 -11.97 8.16 11.97
N LEU A 53 -13.11 7.85 12.57
CA LEU A 53 -13.25 7.72 14.01
C LEU A 53 -13.03 6.26 14.39
N VAL A 54 -12.11 6.01 15.33
CA VAL A 54 -11.87 4.68 15.90
C VAL A 54 -11.95 4.78 17.41
N ARG A 55 -12.76 3.93 18.03
CA ARG A 55 -12.86 3.87 19.49
C ARG A 55 -11.73 3.01 20.04
N THR A 56 -10.94 3.59 20.92
CA THR A 56 -9.83 2.92 21.64
C THR A 56 -10.11 2.87 23.15
N GLY A 57 -9.33 2.08 23.88
CA GLY A 57 -9.41 2.07 25.34
C GLY A 57 -9.02 3.42 26.00
N HIS A 58 -8.31 4.26 25.27
CA HIS A 58 -7.92 5.62 25.68
C HIS A 58 -8.93 6.70 25.23
N GLY A 59 -10.03 6.32 24.58
CA GLY A 59 -11.08 7.20 24.10
C GLY A 59 -11.24 7.22 22.58
N ASN A 60 -12.00 8.17 22.09
CA ASN A 60 -12.21 8.35 20.66
C ASN A 60 -10.94 8.89 19.99
N MET A 61 -10.45 8.17 19.01
CA MET A 61 -9.31 8.53 18.19
C MET A 61 -9.80 8.93 16.79
N TYR A 62 -9.29 10.05 16.30
CA TYR A 62 -9.55 10.52 14.93
C TYR A 62 -8.29 10.33 14.11
N VAL A 63 -8.38 9.59 13.03
CA VAL A 63 -7.28 9.34 12.09
C VAL A 63 -7.64 9.99 10.76
N THR A 64 -6.90 11.02 10.39
CA THR A 64 -7.05 11.67 9.08
C THR A 64 -6.02 11.09 8.13
N ILE A 65 -6.48 10.54 7.02
CA ILE A 65 -5.68 9.97 5.95
C ILE A 65 -5.84 10.86 4.73
N ASN A 66 -4.76 11.52 4.34
CA ASN A 66 -4.72 12.31 3.12
C ASN A 66 -4.10 11.47 2.00
N CYS A 67 -4.63 11.63 0.79
CA CYS A 67 -4.22 10.90 -0.40
C CYS A 67 -3.53 11.81 -1.43
N ASP A 68 -2.77 11.19 -2.31
CA ASP A 68 -2.22 11.81 -3.51
C ASP A 68 -3.30 11.97 -4.61
N GLN A 69 -2.89 12.40 -5.81
CA GLN A 69 -3.80 12.60 -6.94
C GLN A 69 -4.37 11.30 -7.50
N ASP A 70 -3.71 10.18 -7.23
CA ASP A 70 -4.09 8.84 -7.66
C ASP A 70 -4.95 8.11 -6.62
N GLY A 71 -5.24 8.76 -5.47
CA GLY A 71 -6.04 8.20 -4.38
C GLY A 71 -5.24 7.34 -3.40
N ASN A 72 -3.91 7.23 -3.57
CA ASN A 72 -3.10 6.45 -2.64
C ASN A 72 -2.86 7.22 -1.33
N PRO A 73 -2.85 6.53 -0.16
CA PRO A 73 -2.50 7.15 1.10
C PRO A 73 -1.12 7.83 1.03
N PHE A 74 -1.05 9.10 1.41
CA PHE A 74 0.17 9.90 1.32
C PHE A 74 0.67 10.38 2.69
N GLU A 75 -0.24 10.75 3.58
CA GLU A 75 0.08 11.17 4.95
C GLU A 75 -1.05 10.84 5.93
N VAL A 76 -0.70 10.62 7.17
CA VAL A 76 -1.62 10.28 8.26
C VAL A 76 -1.42 11.26 9.41
N PHE A 77 -2.54 11.75 9.96
CA PHE A 77 -2.58 12.51 11.20
C PHE A 77 -3.51 11.84 12.20
N GLY A 78 -3.12 11.84 13.46
CA GLY A 78 -3.93 11.28 14.51
C GLY A 78 -4.20 12.30 15.62
N ALA A 79 -5.41 12.27 16.18
CA ALA A 79 -5.79 13.03 17.35
C ALA A 79 -6.48 12.10 18.36
N LEU A 80 -5.98 12.09 19.61
CA LEU A 80 -6.49 11.26 20.68
C LEU A 80 -6.47 12.05 22.01
N GLY A 81 -7.62 12.12 22.67
CA GLY A 81 -7.74 12.73 24.00
C GLY A 81 -7.29 14.18 24.05
N LYS A 82 -6.68 14.54 25.18
CA LYS A 82 -6.16 15.92 25.39
C LYS A 82 -4.75 16.04 24.81
N ALA A 83 -4.50 17.14 24.14
CA ALA A 83 -3.17 17.48 23.63
C ALA A 83 -2.13 17.48 24.77
N GLY A 84 -0.93 16.94 24.52
CA GLY A 84 0.19 16.88 25.46
C GLY A 84 0.19 15.67 26.39
N GLY A 85 -0.75 14.74 26.26
CA GLY A 85 -0.70 13.45 26.94
C GLY A 85 0.30 12.47 26.27
N SER A 86 0.69 11.41 27.00
CA SER A 86 1.62 10.40 26.47
C SER A 86 1.05 9.70 25.23
N ASP A 87 -0.23 9.38 25.24
CA ASP A 87 -0.91 8.68 24.14
C ASP A 87 -0.98 9.56 22.88
N SER A 88 -1.26 10.86 23.08
CA SER A 88 -1.24 11.84 21.99
C SER A 88 0.16 12.00 21.39
N ALA A 89 1.21 12.01 22.21
CA ALA A 89 2.59 12.12 21.74
C ALA A 89 3.04 10.85 20.99
N GLN A 90 2.65 9.66 21.46
CA GLN A 90 2.92 8.40 20.77
C GLN A 90 2.18 8.33 19.43
N LEU A 91 0.90 8.70 19.40
CA LEU A 91 0.11 8.75 18.17
C LEU A 91 0.72 9.73 17.15
N GLU A 92 1.18 10.89 17.59
CA GLU A 92 1.88 11.85 16.73
C GLU A 92 3.16 11.26 16.14
N ALA A 93 3.96 10.56 16.95
CA ALA A 93 5.19 9.91 16.49
C ALA A 93 4.89 8.81 15.45
N ILE A 94 3.89 7.95 15.71
CA ILE A 94 3.45 6.91 14.78
C ILE A 94 2.97 7.54 13.48
N SER A 95 2.10 8.54 13.55
CA SER A 95 1.54 9.22 12.37
C SER A 95 2.62 9.86 11.49
N ARG A 96 3.64 10.47 12.11
CA ARG A 96 4.80 11.03 11.39
C ARG A 96 5.64 9.96 10.68
N LEU A 97 5.90 8.83 11.35
CA LEU A 97 6.66 7.72 10.75
C LEU A 97 5.87 7.03 9.63
N VAL A 98 4.58 6.82 9.81
CA VAL A 98 3.68 6.29 8.77
C VAL A 98 3.66 7.23 7.56
N SER A 99 3.50 8.52 7.77
CA SER A 99 3.54 9.52 6.70
C SER A 99 4.88 9.53 5.96
N LEU A 100 6.00 9.41 6.68
CA LEU A 100 7.31 9.31 6.06
C LEU A 100 7.43 8.04 5.22
N ALA A 101 6.97 6.90 5.73
CA ALA A 101 6.99 5.61 5.04
C ALA A 101 6.16 5.65 3.75
N LEU A 102 4.93 6.15 3.80
CA LEU A 102 4.04 6.32 2.65
C LEU A 102 4.69 7.20 1.58
N ARG A 103 5.20 8.37 1.96
CA ARG A 103 5.90 9.28 1.06
C ARG A 103 7.20 8.73 0.48
N SER A 104 7.81 7.76 1.15
CA SER A 104 8.99 7.03 0.66
C SER A 104 8.64 5.83 -0.23
N GLY A 105 7.36 5.65 -0.58
CA GLY A 105 6.89 4.61 -1.48
C GLY A 105 6.71 3.25 -0.82
N ILE A 106 6.60 3.18 0.52
CA ILE A 106 6.19 1.96 1.22
C ILE A 106 4.67 1.85 1.12
N GLY A 107 4.18 0.70 0.69
CA GLY A 107 2.75 0.45 0.53
C GLY A 107 1.99 0.48 1.86
N ALA A 108 0.75 0.95 1.82
CA ALA A 108 -0.09 1.00 3.01
C ALA A 108 -0.32 -0.37 3.63
N ASP A 109 -0.45 -1.42 2.82
CA ASP A 109 -0.60 -2.80 3.29
C ASP A 109 0.61 -3.26 4.13
N GLU A 110 1.84 -2.92 3.72
CA GLU A 110 3.06 -3.24 4.48
C GLU A 110 3.06 -2.53 5.83
N ILE A 111 2.61 -1.28 5.88
CA ILE A 111 2.52 -0.49 7.12
C ILE A 111 1.45 -1.07 8.03
N VAL A 112 0.28 -1.45 7.49
CA VAL A 112 -0.80 -2.10 8.25
C VAL A 112 -0.27 -3.37 8.91
N GLU A 113 0.45 -4.24 8.20
CA GLU A 113 1.01 -5.47 8.77
C GLU A 113 2.03 -5.22 9.89
N GLN A 114 2.72 -4.07 9.91
CA GLN A 114 3.63 -3.72 11.01
C GLN A 114 2.92 -3.21 12.27
N LEU A 115 1.77 -2.55 12.10
CA LEU A 115 1.04 -1.93 13.21
C LEU A 115 -0.08 -2.83 13.78
N LYS A 116 -0.65 -3.69 12.94
CA LYS A 116 -1.74 -4.59 13.27
C LYS A 116 -1.39 -5.53 14.40
N GLY A 117 -2.30 -5.64 15.36
CA GLY A 117 -2.17 -6.60 16.45
C GLY A 117 -1.25 -6.17 17.58
N ILE A 118 -0.58 -5.00 17.49
CA ILE A 118 0.12 -4.41 18.64
C ILE A 118 -0.89 -4.17 19.75
N SER A 119 -0.61 -4.66 20.94
CA SER A 119 -1.54 -4.66 22.07
C SER A 119 -0.99 -3.82 23.22
N ASP A 120 -1.89 -3.08 23.87
CA ASP A 120 -1.63 -2.44 25.17
C ASP A 120 -2.53 -3.06 26.27
N ASP A 121 -2.65 -2.40 27.40
CA ASP A 121 -3.41 -2.86 28.56
C ASP A 121 -4.91 -2.43 28.54
N SER A 122 -5.31 -1.67 27.54
CA SER A 122 -6.64 -1.04 27.46
C SER A 122 -7.32 -1.27 26.10
N PRO A 123 -7.60 -2.54 25.71
CA PRO A 123 -8.32 -2.83 24.46
C PRO A 123 -9.78 -2.35 24.53
N ALA A 124 -10.36 -2.02 23.37
CA ALA A 124 -11.76 -1.62 23.25
C ALA A 124 -12.42 -2.28 22.04
N TRP A 125 -13.76 -2.40 22.08
CA TRP A 125 -14.53 -2.84 20.92
C TRP A 125 -15.02 -1.63 20.12
N ASP A 126 -14.84 -1.68 18.81
CA ASP A 126 -15.33 -0.70 17.86
C ASP A 126 -15.95 -1.42 16.66
N GLU A 127 -17.20 -1.11 16.33
CA GLU A 127 -17.96 -1.68 15.19
C GLU A 127 -17.85 -3.22 15.02
N GLY A 128 -17.69 -3.95 16.13
CA GLY A 128 -17.57 -5.42 16.11
C GLY A 128 -16.14 -5.95 15.96
N GLU A 129 -15.14 -5.09 15.89
CA GLU A 129 -13.71 -5.43 15.88
C GLU A 129 -13.03 -5.04 17.20
N LEU A 130 -12.07 -5.85 17.65
CA LEU A 130 -11.30 -5.57 18.85
C LEU A 130 -10.10 -4.69 18.49
N VAL A 131 -10.14 -3.46 18.95
CA VAL A 131 -9.02 -2.49 18.85
C VAL A 131 -8.10 -2.70 20.05
N LYS A 132 -6.89 -3.18 19.81
CA LYS A 132 -5.97 -3.64 20.86
C LYS A 132 -5.12 -2.52 21.45
N SER A 133 -4.89 -1.44 20.67
CA SER A 133 -4.05 -0.31 21.09
C SER A 133 -4.19 0.86 20.12
N THR A 134 -3.54 1.97 20.41
CA THR A 134 -3.42 3.13 19.52
C THR A 134 -2.73 2.79 18.17
N PRO A 135 -1.59 2.06 18.11
CA PRO A 135 -1.02 1.61 16.84
C PRO A 135 -1.96 0.72 16.01
N ASP A 136 -2.63 -0.21 16.66
CA ASP A 136 -3.60 -1.12 16.03
C ASP A 136 -4.78 -0.34 15.44
N ALA A 137 -5.25 0.70 16.13
CA ALA A 137 -6.29 1.60 15.65
C ALA A 137 -5.87 2.38 14.38
N VAL A 138 -4.60 2.80 14.28
CA VAL A 138 -4.07 3.41 13.06
C VAL A 138 -4.05 2.41 11.90
N ALA A 139 -3.67 1.15 12.18
CA ALA A 139 -3.70 0.08 11.17
C ALA A 139 -5.12 -0.20 10.68
N ILE A 140 -6.10 -0.24 11.58
CA ILE A 140 -7.52 -0.44 11.23
C ILE A 140 -8.03 0.70 10.35
N ALA A 141 -7.76 1.95 10.72
CA ALA A 141 -8.17 3.11 9.92
C ALA A 141 -7.54 3.08 8.51
N LEU A 142 -6.24 2.78 8.43
CA LEU A 142 -5.52 2.74 7.15
C LEU A 142 -6.00 1.59 6.26
N ARG A 143 -6.24 0.40 6.84
CA ARG A 143 -6.84 -0.74 6.14
C ARG A 143 -8.22 -0.40 5.59
N ASN A 144 -9.10 0.16 6.41
CA ASN A 144 -10.47 0.50 6.02
C ASN A 144 -10.48 1.54 4.88
N TYR A 145 -9.53 2.48 4.88
CA TYR A 145 -9.35 3.42 3.78
C TYR A 145 -8.97 2.70 2.48
N VAL A 146 -7.97 1.82 2.53
CA VAL A 146 -7.48 1.08 1.35
C VAL A 146 -8.55 0.13 0.81
N ASP A 147 -9.26 -0.58 1.68
CA ASP A 147 -10.32 -1.52 1.30
C ASP A 147 -11.52 -0.77 0.72
N GLY A 148 -11.93 0.36 1.29
CA GLY A 148 -12.99 1.21 0.76
C GLY A 148 -12.66 1.78 -0.62
N ALA A 149 -11.44 2.22 -0.85
CA ALA A 149 -11.00 2.67 -2.17
C ALA A 149 -11.05 1.54 -3.22
N ARG A 150 -10.66 0.32 -2.85
CA ARG A 150 -10.75 -0.88 -3.70
C ARG A 150 -12.19 -1.28 -4.02
N GLU A 151 -13.10 -1.11 -3.08
CA GLU A 151 -14.54 -1.37 -3.29
C GLU A 151 -15.16 -0.35 -4.25
N GLU A 152 -14.85 0.94 -4.10
CA GLU A 152 -15.31 2.00 -5.00
C GLU A 152 -14.80 1.79 -6.44
N GLU A 153 -13.54 1.39 -6.63
CA GLU A 153 -13.00 1.04 -7.94
C GLU A 153 -13.75 -0.15 -8.56
N ASN A 154 -14.04 -1.18 -7.76
CA ASN A 154 -14.73 -2.37 -8.22
C ASN A 154 -16.21 -2.09 -8.55
N GLU A 155 -16.88 -1.26 -7.76
CA GLU A 155 -18.24 -0.79 -8.05
C GLU A 155 -18.30 0.07 -9.31
N SER A 156 -17.37 1.00 -9.48
CA SER A 156 -17.22 1.84 -10.67
C SER A 156 -17.00 0.98 -11.94
N TRP A 157 -16.14 -0.03 -11.86
CA TRP A 157 -15.92 -1.01 -12.91
C TRP A 157 -17.18 -1.83 -13.21
N SER A 158 -17.91 -2.26 -12.18
CA SER A 158 -19.19 -2.98 -12.32
C SER A 158 -20.26 -2.14 -12.98
N LEU A 159 -20.43 -0.88 -12.58
CA LEU A 159 -21.34 0.08 -13.17
C LEU A 159 -20.98 0.39 -14.63
N ALA A 160 -19.70 0.59 -14.95
CA ALA A 160 -19.24 0.81 -16.32
C ALA A 160 -19.58 -0.37 -17.24
N ASN A 161 -19.49 -1.61 -16.72
CA ASN A 161 -19.91 -2.80 -17.45
C ASN A 161 -21.44 -2.91 -17.62
N ILE A 162 -22.23 -2.54 -16.60
CA ILE A 162 -23.70 -2.56 -16.66
C ILE A 162 -24.25 -1.53 -17.65
N ILE A 163 -23.67 -0.32 -17.70
CA ILE A 163 -24.11 0.73 -18.62
C ILE A 163 -23.43 0.67 -20.01
N GLY A 164 -22.68 -0.41 -20.29
CA GLY A 164 -22.06 -0.65 -21.61
C GLY A 164 -20.82 0.21 -21.91
N LEU A 165 -20.26 0.91 -20.90
CA LEU A 165 -19.03 1.71 -21.06
C LEU A 165 -17.75 0.85 -21.01
N GLY A 166 -17.83 -0.41 -20.55
CA GLY A 166 -16.73 -1.36 -20.41
C GLY A 166 -16.63 -2.43 -21.51
N GLY A 167 -17.18 -2.20 -22.70
CA GLY A 167 -17.16 -3.19 -23.79
C GLY A 167 -15.74 -3.59 -24.22
N LYS A 168 -15.54 -4.91 -24.48
CA LYS A 168 -14.28 -5.42 -25.04
C LYS A 168 -14.02 -4.75 -26.39
N PRO A 169 -12.75 -4.53 -26.76
CA PRO A 169 -12.44 -4.03 -28.10
C PRO A 169 -12.85 -5.06 -29.18
N CYS A 170 -13.38 -4.59 -30.28
CA CYS A 170 -13.73 -5.40 -31.42
C CYS A 170 -12.44 -5.91 -32.10
N PRO A 171 -12.32 -7.22 -32.39
CA PRO A 171 -11.12 -7.77 -33.03
C PRO A 171 -10.91 -7.31 -34.49
N GLU A 172 -11.92 -6.69 -35.14
CA GLU A 172 -11.82 -6.24 -36.51
C GLU A 172 -11.60 -4.74 -36.68
N CYS A 173 -12.05 -3.90 -35.71
CA CYS A 173 -11.97 -2.45 -35.87
C CYS A 173 -11.59 -1.69 -34.60
N ASP A 174 -11.22 -2.40 -33.50
CA ASP A 174 -10.90 -1.85 -32.19
C ASP A 174 -11.99 -1.00 -31.52
N ASP A 175 -13.17 -0.85 -32.15
CA ASP A 175 -14.29 -0.18 -31.52
C ASP A 175 -14.98 -1.07 -30.48
N ARG A 176 -15.86 -0.52 -29.66
CA ARG A 176 -16.46 -1.24 -28.53
C ARG A 176 -17.49 -2.29 -29.00
N LEU A 177 -17.39 -3.47 -28.36
CA LEU A 177 -18.45 -4.48 -28.46
C LEU A 177 -19.53 -4.18 -27.41
N ILE A 178 -20.77 -4.26 -27.80
CA ILE A 178 -21.92 -4.21 -26.89
C ILE A 178 -22.54 -5.61 -26.82
N MET A 179 -23.02 -5.97 -25.64
CA MET A 179 -23.71 -7.24 -25.42
C MET A 179 -25.19 -7.04 -25.70
N GLU A 180 -25.69 -7.68 -26.73
CA GLU A 180 -27.12 -7.65 -27.11
C GLU A 180 -27.61 -9.09 -27.33
N GLU A 181 -28.68 -9.46 -26.63
CA GLU A 181 -29.29 -10.80 -26.70
C GLU A 181 -28.33 -11.98 -26.44
N GLY A 182 -27.27 -11.74 -25.61
CA GLY A 182 -26.25 -12.75 -25.29
C GLY A 182 -25.11 -12.86 -26.29
N CYS A 183 -25.03 -11.97 -27.29
CA CYS A 183 -23.97 -11.90 -28.29
C CYS A 183 -23.18 -10.60 -28.14
N ASP A 184 -21.84 -10.67 -28.32
CA ASP A 184 -20.99 -9.50 -28.45
C ASP A 184 -21.11 -8.94 -29.88
N LYS A 185 -21.66 -7.73 -30.03
CA LYS A 185 -21.85 -7.06 -31.34
C LYS A 185 -21.04 -5.76 -31.41
N CYS A 186 -20.44 -5.50 -32.54
CA CYS A 186 -19.84 -4.23 -32.89
C CYS A 186 -20.77 -3.39 -33.76
N MET A 187 -21.12 -2.20 -33.28
CA MET A 187 -22.02 -1.31 -34.04
C MET A 187 -21.32 -0.60 -35.22
N SER A 188 -19.97 -0.52 -35.17
CA SER A 188 -19.20 0.19 -36.20
C SER A 188 -18.87 -0.68 -37.42
N CYS A 189 -18.51 -1.95 -37.23
CA CYS A 189 -18.14 -2.84 -38.35
C CYS A 189 -19.12 -4.01 -38.59
N GLY A 190 -20.11 -4.20 -37.69
CA GLY A 190 -21.08 -5.29 -37.80
C GLY A 190 -20.57 -6.65 -37.28
N TYR A 191 -19.38 -6.72 -36.67
CA TYR A 191 -18.89 -7.94 -36.06
C TYR A 191 -19.87 -8.44 -34.99
N SER A 192 -20.15 -9.75 -34.99
CA SER A 192 -21.01 -10.40 -34.02
C SER A 192 -20.46 -11.76 -33.64
N LYS A 193 -20.35 -12.00 -32.33
CA LYS A 193 -19.92 -13.29 -31.75
C LYS A 193 -20.88 -13.69 -30.63
N CYS A 194 -21.55 -14.80 -30.79
CA CYS A 194 -22.40 -15.44 -29.79
C CYS A 194 -21.67 -16.55 -29.03
#